data_87fd36093725bc7d3cdd6e0aa794df4a
#
_entry.id   87fd36093725bc7d3cdd6e0aa794df4a
#
_cell.length_a   1.000
_cell.length_b   1.000
_cell.length_c   1.000
_cell.angle_alpha   90.00
_cell.angle_beta   90.00
_cell.angle_gamma   90.00
#
_symmetry.space_group_name_H-M   'P 1'
#
loop_
_entity.id
_entity.type
_entity.pdbx_description
1 polymer ?
#
loop_
_entity_poly.entity_id
_entity_poly.type
_entity_poly.pdbx_seq_one_letter_code
_entity_poly.pdbx_strand_id
1 'polypeptide(L)'
;MSSISTIKARFAKVWTGLSASVFKVRSSVSASLVAAAVVTAFAPAQASAETRTLKLYYVHTGEKAEITFKKNGRFLPDGLKKLNVFLRDWRRNEPTKMDPRLFDLVWQVYRSTGSNQYITVVSAYRSPATNNMLRSKTSGVAKKSQHTLGRAMDFFIPGVPLAKLRAIGMRYQVGGVGYYPRSGSPFTHMDVGNVRSWPRMSRRELLALFPDGKTAHIPADGKPLPGYEQA
;
A
#
# COMPACT_ATOMS: atom_id res chain seq x y z
N MET A 1 14.53 -38.76 47.87
CA MET A 1 13.31 -39.15 48.63
C MET A 1 12.15 -38.80 47.75
N SER A 2 11.64 -39.78 47.23
CA SER A 2 10.36 -40.53 47.31
C SER A 2 9.38 -39.91 46.29
N SER A 3 9.03 -40.52 45.21
CA SER A 3 8.51 -41.86 44.92
C SER A 3 6.99 -41.84 44.65
N ILE A 4 6.62 -42.39 43.49
CA ILE A 4 5.53 -43.36 43.25
C ILE A 4 4.14 -42.68 43.05
N SER A 5 3.20 -43.08 42.16
CA SER A 5 3.04 -44.33 41.44
C SER A 5 1.86 -44.24 40.45
N THR A 6 2.04 -44.95 39.41
CA THR A 6 1.11 -45.54 38.45
C THR A 6 -0.20 -46.11 39.06
N ILE A 7 -1.36 -45.97 38.35
CA ILE A 7 -2.42 -46.99 38.42
C ILE A 7 -2.96 -47.22 37.00
N LYS A 8 -2.76 -48.47 36.53
CA LYS A 8 -3.47 -49.17 35.45
C LYS A 8 -4.58 -50.03 36.07
N ALA A 9 -5.75 -50.13 35.44
CA ALA A 9 -6.67 -51.27 35.45
C ALA A 9 -7.74 -51.02 34.40
N ARG A 10 -7.86 -51.72 33.30
CA ARG A 10 -8.37 -53.05 33.01
C ARG A 10 -9.73 -53.31 33.65
N PHE A 11 -10.75 -53.42 32.78
CA PHE A 11 -11.69 -54.54 32.85
C PHE A 11 -12.29 -54.82 31.47
N ALA A 12 -12.33 -56.10 31.15
CA ALA A 12 -12.78 -56.71 29.93
C ALA A 12 -14.04 -57.56 30.19
N LYS A 13 -14.74 -57.90 29.12
CA LYS A 13 -15.65 -59.03 28.91
C LYS A 13 -17.03 -58.94 29.58
N VAL A 14 -18.15 -59.45 29.07
CA VAL A 14 -18.44 -60.61 28.21
C VAL A 14 -19.96 -60.60 27.93
N TRP A 15 -20.49 -61.06 26.84
CA TRP A 15 -21.40 -62.16 26.52
C TRP A 15 -22.44 -61.75 25.45
N THR A 16 -22.37 -62.38 24.35
CA THR A 16 -23.01 -63.51 23.69
C THR A 16 -24.55 -63.47 23.54
N GLY A 17 -24.93 -63.45 22.28
CA GLY A 17 -25.73 -64.47 21.66
C GLY A 17 -27.21 -64.22 21.56
N LEU A 18 -27.74 -64.20 20.36
CA LEU A 18 -28.83 -65.08 19.93
C LEU A 18 -29.12 -64.92 18.44
N SER A 19 -29.45 -66.08 17.88
CA SER A 19 -29.58 -66.47 16.51
C SER A 19 -30.78 -65.90 15.75
N ALA A 20 -30.58 -65.74 14.44
CA ALA A 20 -31.42 -66.18 13.32
C ALA A 20 -32.90 -65.78 13.27
N SER A 21 -33.23 -65.07 12.21
CA SER A 21 -34.27 -65.55 11.28
C SER A 21 -34.17 -64.83 9.95
N VAL A 22 -34.12 -65.65 8.92
CA VAL A 22 -34.08 -65.33 7.51
C VAL A 22 -35.44 -64.78 7.09
N PHE A 23 -35.46 -63.59 6.50
CA PHE A 23 -36.52 -63.20 5.55
C PHE A 23 -35.88 -62.58 4.31
N LYS A 24 -35.89 -63.40 3.23
CA LYS A 24 -35.60 -62.92 1.87
C LYS A 24 -36.79 -62.12 1.40
N VAL A 25 -36.65 -60.84 1.30
CA VAL A 25 -37.55 -60.03 0.47
C VAL A 25 -36.68 -59.47 -0.69
N ARG A 26 -36.91 -60.02 -1.87
CA ARG A 26 -36.41 -59.42 -3.10
C ARG A 26 -37.25 -58.19 -3.39
N SER A 27 -36.65 -57.05 -3.28
CA SER A 27 -37.17 -55.80 -3.85
C SER A 27 -36.08 -55.17 -4.71
N SER A 28 -36.30 -55.27 -5.99
CA SER A 28 -35.57 -54.54 -7.04
C SER A 28 -35.91 -53.06 -6.88
N VAL A 29 -34.97 -52.30 -6.28
CA VAL A 29 -35.03 -50.85 -6.28
C VAL A 29 -34.03 -50.34 -7.33
N SER A 30 -34.59 -49.83 -8.38
CA SER A 30 -33.87 -49.10 -9.44
C SER A 30 -33.22 -47.88 -8.80
N ALA A 31 -31.88 -47.86 -8.72
CA ALA A 31 -31.13 -46.73 -8.28
C ALA A 31 -31.13 -45.64 -9.35
N SER A 32 -32.09 -44.72 -9.26
CA SER A 32 -32.01 -43.47 -10.03
C SER A 32 -30.96 -42.59 -9.41
N LEU A 33 -29.76 -42.53 -10.05
CA LEU A 33 -28.73 -41.57 -9.74
C LEU A 33 -29.20 -40.17 -10.17
N VAL A 34 -29.73 -39.39 -9.21
CA VAL A 34 -29.95 -37.97 -9.39
C VAL A 34 -28.58 -37.30 -9.18
N ALA A 35 -27.86 -37.03 -10.30
CA ALA A 35 -26.71 -36.20 -10.27
C ALA A 35 -27.15 -34.74 -10.03
N ALA A 36 -27.08 -34.31 -8.77
CA ALA A 36 -27.25 -32.90 -8.39
C ALA A 36 -26.00 -32.15 -8.89
N ALA A 37 -26.10 -31.52 -10.06
CA ALA A 37 -25.10 -30.58 -10.53
C ALA A 37 -25.13 -29.35 -9.60
N VAL A 38 -24.18 -29.27 -8.68
CA VAL A 38 -23.92 -28.05 -7.88
C VAL A 38 -23.32 -27.02 -8.84
N VAL A 39 -24.17 -26.21 -9.45
CA VAL A 39 -23.74 -24.99 -10.15
C VAL A 39 -23.29 -23.99 -9.09
N THR A 40 -22.01 -23.99 -8.76
CA THR A 40 -21.41 -22.90 -8.01
C THR A 40 -21.44 -21.66 -8.90
N ALA A 41 -22.47 -20.84 -8.73
CA ALA A 41 -22.53 -19.52 -9.30
C ALA A 41 -21.35 -18.71 -8.74
N PHE A 42 -20.28 -18.55 -9.51
CA PHE A 42 -19.29 -17.53 -9.26
C PHE A 42 -19.99 -16.18 -9.43
N ALA A 43 -20.53 -15.65 -8.33
CA ALA A 43 -20.94 -14.26 -8.29
C ALA A 43 -19.67 -13.43 -8.58
N PRO A 44 -19.66 -12.59 -9.63
CA PRO A 44 -18.52 -11.71 -9.85
C PRO A 44 -18.37 -10.88 -8.59
N ALA A 45 -17.17 -10.92 -7.97
CA ALA A 45 -16.86 -10.08 -6.84
C ALA A 45 -17.22 -8.64 -7.25
N GLN A 46 -18.24 -8.07 -6.64
CA GLN A 46 -18.62 -6.68 -6.89
C GLN A 46 -17.40 -5.85 -6.52
N ALA A 47 -16.68 -5.38 -7.54
CA ALA A 47 -15.60 -4.43 -7.35
C ALA A 47 -16.22 -3.27 -6.58
N SER A 48 -15.84 -3.14 -5.30
CA SER A 48 -16.29 -2.06 -4.42
C SER A 48 -16.26 -0.77 -5.21
N ALA A 49 -17.36 -0.02 -5.19
CA ALA A 49 -17.50 1.26 -5.89
C ALA A 49 -16.58 2.32 -5.28
N GLU A 50 -15.26 2.05 -5.32
CA GLU A 50 -14.25 2.87 -4.67
C GLU A 50 -14.11 4.20 -5.42
N THR A 51 -14.33 5.28 -4.69
CA THR A 51 -14.08 6.64 -5.16
C THR A 51 -12.81 7.16 -4.49
N ARG A 52 -11.82 7.58 -5.30
CA ARG A 52 -10.56 8.15 -4.81
C ARG A 52 -10.55 9.65 -5.00
N THR A 53 -10.51 10.35 -3.86
CA THR A 53 -10.47 11.81 -3.77
C THR A 53 -9.24 12.22 -2.98
N LEU A 54 -8.51 13.20 -3.47
CA LEU A 54 -7.43 13.86 -2.73
C LEU A 54 -7.92 15.18 -2.19
N LYS A 55 -7.73 15.40 -0.89
CA LYS A 55 -7.92 16.67 -0.20
C LYS A 55 -6.58 17.37 -0.11
N LEU A 56 -6.40 18.45 -0.84
CA LEU A 56 -5.11 19.11 -1.03
C LEU A 56 -5.13 20.55 -0.59
N TYR A 57 -4.08 20.99 0.08
CA TYR A 57 -3.76 22.38 0.34
C TYR A 57 -2.34 22.67 -0.14
N TYR A 58 -2.14 23.65 -1.01
CA TYR A 58 -0.83 24.00 -1.54
C TYR A 58 -0.27 25.24 -0.84
N VAL A 59 0.81 25.08 -0.06
CA VAL A 59 1.34 26.15 0.80
C VAL A 59 1.76 27.42 0.04
N HIS A 60 2.24 27.29 -1.20
CA HIS A 60 2.78 28.41 -1.97
C HIS A 60 1.71 29.20 -2.75
N THR A 61 0.59 28.58 -3.06
CA THR A 61 -0.51 29.25 -3.78
C THR A 61 -1.69 29.58 -2.87
N GLY A 62 -1.74 28.97 -1.67
CA GLY A 62 -2.88 29.09 -0.76
C GLY A 62 -4.13 28.33 -1.24
N GLU A 63 -4.06 27.67 -2.39
CA GLU A 63 -5.19 26.96 -2.98
C GLU A 63 -5.54 25.72 -2.16
N LYS A 64 -6.85 25.44 -2.09
CA LYS A 64 -7.40 24.29 -1.37
C LYS A 64 -8.46 23.63 -2.24
N ALA A 65 -8.39 22.30 -2.39
CA ALA A 65 -9.33 21.58 -3.24
C ALA A 65 -9.51 20.12 -2.77
N GLU A 66 -10.70 19.58 -3.04
CA GLU A 66 -11.02 18.17 -2.96
C GLU A 66 -11.29 17.66 -4.37
N ILE A 67 -10.40 16.82 -4.90
CA ILE A 67 -10.44 16.42 -6.30
C ILE A 67 -10.60 14.91 -6.41
N THR A 68 -11.75 14.47 -6.91
CA THR A 68 -11.98 13.07 -7.26
C THR A 68 -11.31 12.78 -8.59
N PHE A 69 -10.39 11.82 -8.60
CA PHE A 69 -9.58 11.50 -9.79
C PHE A 69 -9.78 10.07 -10.29
N LYS A 70 -10.42 9.19 -9.47
CA LYS A 70 -10.66 7.80 -9.84
C LYS A 70 -11.99 7.31 -9.25
N LYS A 71 -12.75 6.54 -10.02
CA LYS A 71 -14.01 5.92 -9.58
C LYS A 71 -14.15 4.56 -10.22
N ASN A 72 -14.54 3.56 -9.44
CA ASN A 72 -14.73 2.18 -9.92
C ASN A 72 -13.51 1.65 -10.71
N GLY A 73 -12.31 1.90 -10.20
CA GLY A 73 -11.05 1.48 -10.83
C GLY A 73 -10.62 2.30 -12.05
N ARG A 74 -11.43 3.25 -12.55
CA ARG A 74 -11.13 4.05 -13.75
C ARG A 74 -10.73 5.48 -13.38
N PHE A 75 -9.67 5.97 -13.99
CA PHE A 75 -9.28 7.38 -13.86
C PHE A 75 -10.30 8.30 -14.53
N LEU A 76 -10.58 9.41 -13.89
CA LEU A 76 -11.49 10.45 -14.38
C LEU A 76 -10.67 11.54 -15.09
N PRO A 77 -10.81 11.74 -16.41
CA PRO A 77 -10.00 12.72 -17.15
C PRO A 77 -10.08 14.13 -16.57
N ASP A 78 -11.25 14.58 -16.16
CA ASP A 78 -11.45 15.91 -15.58
C ASP A 78 -10.78 16.03 -14.20
N GLY A 79 -10.83 14.95 -13.39
CA GLY A 79 -10.12 14.90 -12.11
C GLY A 79 -8.60 14.98 -12.30
N LEU A 80 -8.05 14.25 -13.27
CA LEU A 80 -6.63 14.31 -13.62
C LEU A 80 -6.24 15.71 -14.13
N LYS A 81 -7.04 16.32 -14.98
CA LYS A 81 -6.82 17.70 -15.48
C LYS A 81 -6.78 18.70 -14.33
N LYS A 82 -7.73 18.62 -13.40
CA LYS A 82 -7.77 19.47 -12.20
C LYS A 82 -6.52 19.27 -11.34
N LEU A 83 -6.08 18.01 -11.11
CA LEU A 83 -4.85 17.72 -10.35
C LEU A 83 -3.61 18.28 -11.06
N ASN A 84 -3.52 18.15 -12.38
CA ASN A 84 -2.39 18.67 -13.15
C ASN A 84 -2.25 20.20 -13.01
N VAL A 85 -3.38 20.92 -12.99
CA VAL A 85 -3.40 22.39 -12.78
C VAL A 85 -3.09 22.73 -11.32
N PHE A 86 -3.70 22.03 -10.37
CA PHE A 86 -3.48 22.27 -8.94
C PHE A 86 -2.03 22.06 -8.53
N LEU A 87 -1.38 21.01 -9.05
CA LEU A 87 -0.01 20.59 -8.72
C LEU A 87 1.07 21.15 -9.67
N ARG A 88 0.73 22.22 -10.40
CA ARG A 88 1.63 22.90 -11.33
C ARG A 88 2.90 23.46 -10.68
N ASP A 89 3.89 23.78 -11.50
CA ASP A 89 5.00 24.62 -11.05
C ASP A 89 4.47 26.02 -10.66
N TRP A 90 4.30 26.24 -9.37
CA TRP A 90 3.70 27.47 -8.82
C TRP A 90 4.54 28.72 -9.13
N ARG A 91 5.86 28.58 -9.32
CA ARG A 91 6.74 29.72 -9.63
C ARG A 91 6.53 30.27 -11.02
N ARG A 92 6.11 29.41 -11.93
CA ARG A 92 5.91 29.73 -13.34
C ARG A 92 4.45 29.65 -13.79
N ASN A 93 3.57 29.24 -12.89
CA ASN A 93 2.17 28.92 -13.18
C ASN A 93 2.03 27.92 -14.35
N GLU A 94 2.96 26.95 -14.41
CA GLU A 94 3.12 26.01 -15.53
C GLU A 94 2.64 24.62 -15.13
N PRO A 95 1.53 24.11 -15.68
CA PRO A 95 1.06 22.75 -15.43
C PRO A 95 1.79 21.73 -16.32
N THR A 96 1.70 20.47 -15.93
CA THR A 96 2.13 19.33 -16.76
C THR A 96 1.16 18.18 -16.64
N LYS A 97 1.24 17.23 -17.57
CA LYS A 97 0.55 15.94 -17.43
C LYS A 97 1.29 15.08 -16.42
N MET A 98 0.81 15.04 -15.19
CA MET A 98 1.41 14.24 -14.13
C MET A 98 1.03 12.75 -14.27
N ASP A 99 1.89 11.88 -13.76
CA ASP A 99 1.67 10.43 -13.76
C ASP A 99 0.52 10.06 -12.81
N PRO A 100 -0.59 9.47 -13.27
CA PRO A 100 -1.72 9.11 -12.42
C PRO A 100 -1.39 8.12 -11.32
N ARG A 101 -0.33 7.30 -11.46
CA ARG A 101 0.14 6.37 -10.42
C ARG A 101 0.60 7.11 -9.16
N LEU A 102 1.09 8.34 -9.31
CA LEU A 102 1.43 9.19 -8.17
C LEU A 102 0.20 9.50 -7.32
N PHE A 103 -0.93 9.80 -7.96
CA PHE A 103 -2.17 10.11 -7.24
C PHE A 103 -2.72 8.88 -6.51
N ASP A 104 -2.62 7.70 -7.13
CA ASP A 104 -2.98 6.43 -6.48
C ASP A 104 -2.09 6.16 -5.26
N LEU A 105 -0.77 6.34 -5.38
CA LEU A 105 0.17 6.17 -4.27
C LEU A 105 -0.15 7.14 -3.12
N VAL A 106 -0.27 8.43 -3.42
CA VAL A 106 -0.55 9.45 -2.41
C VAL A 106 -1.89 9.19 -1.72
N TRP A 107 -2.92 8.78 -2.47
CA TRP A 107 -4.22 8.45 -1.92
C TRP A 107 -4.16 7.21 -0.99
N GLN A 108 -3.45 6.15 -1.37
CA GLN A 108 -3.27 4.96 -0.55
C GLN A 108 -2.53 5.29 0.74
N VAL A 109 -1.45 6.06 0.64
CA VAL A 109 -0.69 6.54 1.80
C VAL A 109 -1.59 7.38 2.71
N TYR A 110 -2.32 8.34 2.16
CA TYR A 110 -3.26 9.18 2.91
C TYR A 110 -4.29 8.33 3.68
N ARG A 111 -4.94 7.39 3.00
CA ARG A 111 -5.89 6.44 3.62
C ARG A 111 -5.27 5.66 4.78
N SER A 112 -4.04 5.19 4.60
CA SER A 112 -3.31 4.41 5.63
C SER A 112 -2.90 5.22 6.85
N THR A 113 -2.92 6.56 6.78
CA THR A 113 -2.68 7.40 7.95
C THR A 113 -3.86 7.45 8.91
N GLY A 114 -5.08 7.21 8.41
CA GLY A 114 -6.34 7.40 9.14
C GLY A 114 -6.72 8.88 9.32
N SER A 115 -5.97 9.81 8.72
CA SER A 115 -6.24 11.25 8.83
C SER A 115 -7.36 11.69 7.89
N ASN A 116 -8.12 12.70 8.31
CA ASN A 116 -9.08 13.41 7.48
C ASN A 116 -8.62 14.84 7.13
N GLN A 117 -7.43 15.24 7.58
CA GLN A 117 -6.85 16.56 7.32
C GLN A 117 -6.43 16.70 5.85
N TYR A 118 -6.34 17.92 5.35
CA TYR A 118 -5.82 18.17 4.02
C TYR A 118 -4.34 17.79 3.91
N ILE A 119 -3.99 17.11 2.84
CA ILE A 119 -2.59 16.87 2.48
C ILE A 119 -1.97 18.21 2.14
N THR A 120 -0.98 18.64 2.89
CA THR A 120 -0.30 19.92 2.70
C THR A 120 0.85 19.74 1.72
N VAL A 121 0.66 20.23 0.50
CA VAL A 121 1.64 20.13 -0.60
C VAL A 121 2.68 21.23 -0.47
N VAL A 122 3.95 20.83 -0.40
CA VAL A 122 5.12 21.74 -0.37
C VAL A 122 5.67 21.94 -1.79
N SER A 123 5.73 20.87 -2.60
CA SER A 123 6.17 20.91 -3.99
C SER A 123 5.58 19.75 -4.77
N ALA A 124 5.30 19.97 -6.06
CA ALA A 124 4.85 18.88 -6.94
C ALA A 124 5.57 19.00 -8.29
N TYR A 125 4.90 19.32 -9.40
CA TYR A 125 5.60 19.53 -10.65
C TYR A 125 6.60 20.69 -10.54
N ARG A 126 7.73 20.51 -11.18
CA ARG A 126 8.81 21.49 -11.27
C ARG A 126 9.30 21.54 -12.70
N SER A 127 9.10 22.65 -13.39
CA SER A 127 9.57 22.81 -14.76
C SER A 127 11.10 22.68 -14.84
N PRO A 128 11.65 22.28 -15.97
CA PRO A 128 13.12 22.23 -16.15
C PRO A 128 13.81 23.55 -15.80
N ALA A 129 13.20 24.69 -16.14
CA ALA A 129 13.71 26.01 -15.81
C ALA A 129 13.78 26.26 -14.30
N THR A 130 12.68 25.95 -13.58
CA THR A 130 12.67 26.03 -12.11
C THR A 130 13.67 25.06 -11.48
N ASN A 131 13.78 23.85 -11.98
CA ASN A 131 14.74 22.87 -11.47
C ASN A 131 16.18 23.34 -11.63
N ASN A 132 16.51 23.92 -12.78
CA ASN A 132 17.84 24.48 -13.05
C ASN A 132 18.15 25.68 -12.15
N MET A 133 17.19 26.58 -11.97
CA MET A 133 17.31 27.73 -11.06
C MET A 133 17.53 27.28 -9.61
N LEU A 134 16.81 26.25 -9.15
CA LEU A 134 17.00 25.72 -7.79
C LEU A 134 18.37 25.04 -7.63
N ARG A 135 18.84 24.30 -8.65
CA ARG A 135 20.16 23.67 -8.64
C ARG A 135 21.31 24.68 -8.58
N SER A 136 21.17 25.84 -9.20
CA SER A 136 22.18 26.89 -9.12
C SER A 136 22.24 27.56 -7.73
N LYS A 137 21.17 27.49 -6.95
CA LYS A 137 21.06 28.16 -5.64
C LYS A 137 21.22 27.22 -4.45
N THR A 138 21.02 25.92 -4.63
CA THR A 138 20.91 24.95 -3.53
C THR A 138 21.57 23.63 -3.90
N SER A 139 22.42 23.11 -3.02
CA SER A 139 22.93 21.75 -3.13
C SER A 139 21.82 20.73 -2.88
N GLY A 140 21.91 19.53 -3.48
CA GLY A 140 20.95 18.44 -3.25
C GLY A 140 19.77 18.40 -4.21
N VAL A 141 19.62 19.35 -5.14
CA VAL A 141 18.60 19.27 -6.20
C VAL A 141 19.12 18.42 -7.36
N ALA A 142 18.51 17.27 -7.59
CA ALA A 142 18.93 16.33 -8.65
C ALA A 142 18.76 16.92 -10.06
N LYS A 143 19.71 16.64 -10.97
CA LYS A 143 19.62 17.03 -12.38
C LYS A 143 18.43 16.34 -13.07
N LYS A 144 18.27 15.03 -12.83
CA LYS A 144 17.12 14.22 -13.29
C LYS A 144 16.17 14.00 -12.12
N SER A 145 15.26 14.96 -11.89
CA SER A 145 14.31 14.92 -10.78
C SER A 145 12.98 14.31 -11.21
N GLN A 146 12.37 13.47 -10.38
CA GLN A 146 11.02 12.97 -10.62
C GLN A 146 9.97 14.09 -10.63
N HIS A 147 10.24 15.21 -9.96
CA HIS A 147 9.41 16.42 -10.05
C HIS A 147 9.33 16.98 -11.47
N THR A 148 10.45 16.96 -12.23
CA THR A 148 10.45 17.46 -13.62
C THR A 148 9.71 16.55 -14.60
N LEU A 149 9.43 15.32 -14.18
CA LEU A 149 8.68 14.34 -14.96
C LEU A 149 7.18 14.28 -14.55
N GLY A 150 6.75 15.14 -13.63
CA GLY A 150 5.40 15.06 -13.06
C GLY A 150 5.12 13.76 -12.28
N ARG A 151 6.14 13.19 -11.65
CA ARG A 151 6.09 11.89 -10.97
C ARG A 151 6.35 11.96 -9.49
N ALA A 152 6.45 13.14 -8.89
CA ALA A 152 6.78 13.33 -7.48
C ALA A 152 5.95 14.40 -6.80
N MET A 153 5.78 14.24 -5.50
CA MET A 153 5.17 15.23 -4.61
C MET A 153 5.89 15.25 -3.26
N ASP A 154 6.17 16.46 -2.77
CA ASP A 154 6.66 16.76 -1.44
C ASP A 154 5.50 17.25 -0.60
N PHE A 155 5.21 16.58 0.52
CA PHE A 155 4.03 16.89 1.32
C PHE A 155 4.16 16.41 2.78
N PHE A 156 3.29 16.93 3.60
CA PHE A 156 3.00 16.42 4.94
C PHE A 156 1.49 16.41 5.20
N ILE A 157 1.06 15.80 6.27
CA ILE A 157 -0.34 15.79 6.69
C ILE A 157 -0.39 16.31 8.14
N PRO A 158 -1.10 17.41 8.43
CA PRO A 158 -1.21 17.93 9.79
C PRO A 158 -1.67 16.84 10.77
N GLY A 159 -1.01 16.79 11.93
CA GLY A 159 -1.29 15.79 12.96
C GLY A 159 -0.74 14.37 12.70
N VAL A 160 -0.14 14.12 11.53
CA VAL A 160 0.53 12.83 11.22
C VAL A 160 2.04 12.99 11.39
N PRO A 161 2.68 12.25 12.31
CA PRO A 161 4.13 12.28 12.46
C PRO A 161 4.83 11.94 11.14
N LEU A 162 5.81 12.77 10.75
CA LEU A 162 6.50 12.63 9.47
C LEU A 162 7.20 11.27 9.31
N ALA A 163 7.73 10.71 10.41
CA ALA A 163 8.31 9.38 10.44
C ALA A 163 7.27 8.28 10.14
N LYS A 164 6.02 8.43 10.64
CA LYS A 164 4.91 7.54 10.33
C LYS A 164 4.55 7.62 8.85
N LEU A 165 4.47 8.84 8.31
CA LEU A 165 4.18 9.07 6.89
C LEU A 165 5.25 8.43 5.99
N ARG A 166 6.54 8.60 6.32
CA ARG A 166 7.66 7.92 5.67
C ARG A 166 7.50 6.39 5.69
N ALA A 167 7.26 5.82 6.86
CA ALA A 167 7.12 4.37 7.04
C ALA A 167 5.98 3.79 6.20
N ILE A 168 4.83 4.48 6.16
CA ILE A 168 3.69 4.09 5.32
C ILE A 168 4.09 4.14 3.84
N GLY A 169 4.69 5.23 3.37
CA GLY A 169 5.12 5.36 1.98
C GLY A 169 6.11 4.27 1.55
N MET A 170 7.06 3.91 2.42
CA MET A 170 8.02 2.84 2.16
C MET A 170 7.36 1.46 2.03
N ARG A 171 6.33 1.17 2.83
CA ARG A 171 5.61 -0.12 2.77
C ARG A 171 4.93 -0.38 1.43
N TYR A 172 4.55 0.65 0.69
CA TYR A 172 3.96 0.50 -0.64
C TYR A 172 4.96 0.07 -1.71
N GLN A 173 6.26 0.31 -1.52
CA GLN A 173 7.33 -0.11 -2.44
C GLN A 173 7.08 0.28 -3.91
N VAL A 174 6.42 1.42 -4.16
CA VAL A 174 6.07 1.88 -5.51
C VAL A 174 7.19 2.70 -6.14
N GLY A 175 7.91 3.49 -5.31
CA GLY A 175 8.94 4.41 -5.80
C GLY A 175 9.83 4.97 -4.71
N GLY A 176 10.36 6.17 -4.93
CA GLY A 176 11.25 6.84 -3.99
C GLY A 176 10.53 7.46 -2.81
N VAL A 177 11.12 7.34 -1.61
CA VAL A 177 10.67 7.97 -0.38
C VAL A 177 11.80 8.78 0.24
N GLY A 178 11.67 10.11 0.22
CA GLY A 178 12.59 11.05 0.88
C GLY A 178 12.04 11.54 2.21
N TYR A 179 12.92 11.78 3.17
CA TYR A 179 12.56 12.20 4.51
C TYR A 179 13.31 13.45 4.91
N TYR A 180 12.59 14.56 5.06
CA TYR A 180 13.15 15.91 5.28
C TYR A 180 12.59 16.56 6.56
N PRO A 181 12.90 16.00 7.76
CA PRO A 181 12.35 16.51 9.02
C PRO A 181 12.96 17.83 9.46
N ARG A 182 14.10 18.22 8.89
CA ARG A 182 14.84 19.46 9.24
C ARG A 182 14.71 20.55 8.19
N SER A 183 13.86 20.36 7.17
CA SER A 183 13.55 21.43 6.21
C SER A 183 12.82 22.58 6.93
N GLY A 184 12.91 23.79 6.41
CA GLY A 184 12.14 24.93 6.92
C GLY A 184 10.63 24.69 6.94
N SER A 185 10.15 23.87 6.01
CA SER A 185 8.83 23.21 6.06
C SER A 185 9.07 21.72 6.01
N PRO A 186 9.03 20.98 7.14
CA PRO A 186 9.28 19.54 7.16
C PRO A 186 8.31 18.77 6.27
N PHE A 187 8.82 17.84 5.43
CA PHE A 187 8.00 17.09 4.49
C PHE A 187 8.56 15.69 4.21
N THR A 188 7.73 14.85 3.61
CA THR A 188 8.14 13.58 2.98
C THR A 188 7.99 13.71 1.47
N HIS A 189 9.03 13.33 0.74
CA HIS A 189 8.97 13.16 -0.71
C HIS A 189 8.42 11.78 -1.04
N MET A 190 7.54 11.71 -2.03
CA MET A 190 7.12 10.44 -2.64
C MET A 190 7.10 10.56 -4.15
N ASP A 191 7.58 9.52 -4.84
CA ASP A 191 7.55 9.43 -6.30
C ASP A 191 7.20 8.02 -6.80
N VAL A 192 6.94 7.90 -8.10
CA VAL A 192 6.63 6.64 -8.77
C VAL A 192 7.75 6.21 -9.73
N GLY A 193 8.99 6.49 -9.36
CA GLY A 193 10.18 5.98 -10.02
C GLY A 193 10.65 4.64 -9.45
N ASN A 194 11.95 4.39 -9.44
CA ASN A 194 12.50 3.17 -8.83
C ASN A 194 12.37 3.22 -7.30
N VAL A 195 12.18 2.07 -6.68
CA VAL A 195 12.10 1.94 -5.20
C VAL A 195 13.45 2.32 -4.59
N ARG A 196 13.41 3.31 -3.71
CA ARG A 196 14.59 3.81 -2.97
C ARG A 196 14.16 4.69 -1.81
N SER A 197 15.06 4.91 -0.85
CA SER A 197 14.79 5.85 0.26
C SER A 197 16.02 6.67 0.61
N TRP A 198 15.81 7.91 1.07
CA TRP A 198 16.87 8.78 1.56
C TRP A 198 16.41 9.68 2.72
N PRO A 199 17.25 9.82 3.78
CA PRO A 199 18.39 8.94 4.04
C PRO A 199 17.93 7.49 4.11
N ARG A 200 18.81 6.52 3.81
CA ARG A 200 18.50 5.11 4.01
C ARG A 200 18.25 4.84 5.50
N MET A 201 17.35 3.92 5.80
CA MET A 201 17.14 3.42 7.17
C MET A 201 18.27 2.48 7.57
N SER A 202 18.57 2.40 8.86
CA SER A 202 19.40 1.32 9.39
C SER A 202 18.73 -0.06 9.11
N ARG A 203 19.54 -1.12 9.10
CA ARG A 203 19.03 -2.48 8.94
C ARG A 203 17.96 -2.82 9.98
N ARG A 204 18.18 -2.42 11.24
CA ARG A 204 17.23 -2.65 12.33
C ARG A 204 15.88 -1.95 12.07
N GLU A 205 15.91 -0.68 11.67
CA GLU A 205 14.68 0.06 11.35
C GLU A 205 13.95 -0.53 10.15
N LEU A 206 14.70 -0.96 9.13
CA LEU A 206 14.11 -1.54 7.94
C LEU A 206 13.49 -2.92 8.22
N LEU A 207 14.12 -3.75 9.06
CA LEU A 207 13.55 -5.02 9.53
C LEU A 207 12.33 -4.81 10.43
N ALA A 208 12.28 -3.76 11.22
CA ALA A 208 11.08 -3.41 11.98
C ALA A 208 9.90 -3.02 11.07
N LEU A 209 10.19 -2.48 9.88
CA LEU A 209 9.20 -2.12 8.88
C LEU A 209 8.80 -3.31 7.98
N PHE A 210 9.75 -4.20 7.69
CA PHE A 210 9.61 -5.42 6.87
C PHE A 210 10.19 -6.61 7.63
N PRO A 211 9.43 -7.23 8.55
CA PRO A 211 9.95 -8.31 9.40
C PRO A 211 10.39 -9.56 8.65
N ASP A 212 9.78 -9.82 7.50
CA ASP A 212 10.14 -10.93 6.59
C ASP A 212 11.31 -10.59 5.65
N GLY A 213 11.84 -9.37 5.72
CA GLY A 213 12.92 -8.88 4.88
C GLY A 213 12.56 -8.64 3.41
N LYS A 214 11.29 -8.80 3.02
CA LYS A 214 10.83 -8.65 1.63
C LYS A 214 10.65 -7.18 1.27
N THR A 215 11.75 -6.55 0.89
CA THR A 215 11.74 -5.17 0.44
C THR A 215 12.84 -4.88 -0.56
N ALA A 216 12.51 -4.10 -1.59
CA ALA A 216 13.46 -3.52 -2.53
C ALA A 216 14.23 -2.32 -1.95
N HIS A 217 13.89 -1.86 -0.74
CA HIS A 217 14.66 -0.84 -0.05
C HIS A 217 15.97 -1.42 0.49
N ILE A 218 17.07 -0.72 0.25
CA ILE A 218 18.42 -1.13 0.70
C ILE A 218 18.75 -0.36 1.99
N PRO A 219 19.19 -1.05 3.08
CA PRO A 219 19.62 -0.42 4.33
C PRO A 219 20.81 0.53 4.14
N ALA A 220 21.12 1.31 5.19
CA ALA A 220 22.23 2.26 5.19
C ALA A 220 23.61 1.59 5.03
N ASP A 221 23.76 0.33 5.45
CA ASP A 221 24.97 -0.47 5.27
C ASP A 221 25.21 -0.93 3.81
N GLY A 222 24.26 -0.65 2.91
CA GLY A 222 24.36 -0.96 1.48
C GLY A 222 24.07 -2.42 1.11
N LYS A 223 23.84 -3.31 2.08
CA LYS A 223 23.57 -4.74 1.83
C LYS A 223 22.07 -5.03 1.86
N PRO A 224 21.49 -5.64 0.82
CA PRO A 224 20.06 -5.98 0.80
C PRO A 224 19.63 -6.83 2.00
N LEU A 225 18.33 -6.82 2.32
CA LEU A 225 17.75 -7.75 3.28
C LEU A 225 17.57 -9.15 2.65
N PRO A 226 17.45 -10.23 3.46
CA PRO A 226 17.36 -11.61 2.92
C PRO A 226 16.21 -11.84 1.93
N GLY A 227 15.10 -11.11 2.07
CA GLY A 227 13.93 -11.20 1.18
C GLY A 227 13.95 -10.25 -0.03
N TYR A 228 15.07 -9.59 -0.32
CA TYR A 228 15.18 -8.60 -1.39
C TYR A 228 14.75 -9.11 -2.78
N GLU A 229 15.20 -10.31 -3.16
CA GLU A 229 14.88 -10.91 -4.45
C GLU A 229 13.40 -11.33 -4.59
N GLN A 230 12.65 -11.31 -3.49
CA GLN A 230 11.22 -11.68 -3.44
C GLN A 230 10.31 -10.45 -3.31
N ALA A 231 10.87 -9.26 -3.38
CA ALA A 231 10.17 -7.99 -3.17
C ALA A 231 9.57 -7.39 -4.45
#